data_1479ac4aa64c512030954badcfc8d6c7
#
_entry.id   1479ac4aa64c512030954badcfc8d6c7
#
_cell.length_a   1.000
_cell.length_b   1.000
_cell.length_c   1.000
_cell.angle_alpha   90.00
_cell.angle_beta   90.00
_cell.angle_gamma   90.00
#
_symmetry.space_group_name_H-M   'P 1'
#
loop_
_entity.id
_entity.type
_entity.pdbx_description
1 polymer ?
#
loop_
_entity_poly.entity_id
_entity_poly.type
_entity_poly.pdbx_seq_one_letter_code
_entity_poly.pdbx_strand_id
1 'polypeptide(L)'
;MVCCGHFNTGEMMKLIQSLIVVVLSGALCFPASAARIKDLTSVQGVRSNQLVGYGLVVGLPGTGEQSPFTEQSFRTMLSNFGINMPAGMKSQIKNVAAVAVHAELPAFSKPGQTIDITVSSMGSAKGLRGGTLLQTFLKGLDGNVYAVAQGSLIVSGLGAEGADGSRILVNTPTVGRIPNGATVEREVPSPFADGDFITFNLNSADFTTAKTLAETINNFIGPGTALSLDSSSVQVRAPRDMDQRVSYLSTLENLTLEPASQSAKIIINSRTGTIVIGKDVRLFPAAVTHGGLTVTIAENPTVVQPNVLAGGDTAVEQNSIIDVRPDQSRMFKFDPGTTLDDLVSTVNAVGAAPGDLMAILEALKEAGAIHGELVVI
;
A
#
# COMPACT_ATOMS: atom_id res chain seq x y z
N MET A 1 55.44 -50.13 -23.70
CA MET A 1 55.77 -49.70 -22.33
C MET A 1 54.66 -48.84 -21.84
N VAL A 2 53.70 -49.41 -21.12
CA VAL A 2 52.47 -48.72 -20.67
C VAL A 2 52.68 -48.36 -19.20
N CYS A 3 52.75 -47.04 -18.90
CA CYS A 3 52.79 -46.57 -17.52
C CYS A 3 51.34 -46.50 -16.96
N CYS A 4 51.00 -47.46 -16.13
CA CYS A 4 49.82 -47.39 -15.25
C CYS A 4 50.12 -46.45 -14.09
N GLY A 5 49.51 -45.27 -14.12
CA GLY A 5 49.48 -44.34 -12.98
C GLY A 5 48.52 -44.86 -11.88
N HIS A 6 49.09 -45.29 -10.74
CA HIS A 6 48.32 -45.59 -9.53
C HIS A 6 47.69 -44.30 -8.97
N PHE A 7 46.42 -44.11 -9.15
CA PHE A 7 45.68 -43.08 -8.42
C PHE A 7 45.48 -43.52 -6.97
N ASN A 8 46.02 -42.73 -6.06
CA ASN A 8 45.97 -42.99 -4.62
C ASN A 8 44.53 -42.72 -4.09
N THR A 9 43.83 -43.79 -3.72
CA THR A 9 42.45 -43.78 -3.20
C THR A 9 42.27 -42.87 -1.98
N GLY A 10 43.34 -42.57 -1.23
CA GLY A 10 43.32 -41.67 -0.07
C GLY A 10 43.18 -40.17 -0.43
N GLU A 11 43.71 -39.74 -1.57
CA GLU A 11 43.55 -38.33 -2.02
C GLU A 11 42.17 -38.07 -2.61
N MET A 12 41.61 -39.05 -3.29
CA MET A 12 40.25 -38.96 -3.83
C MET A 12 39.19 -38.87 -2.72
N MET A 13 39.39 -39.59 -1.60
CA MET A 13 38.49 -39.53 -0.45
C MET A 13 38.56 -38.21 0.29
N LYS A 14 39.74 -37.58 0.39
CA LYS A 14 39.92 -36.23 0.95
C LYS A 14 39.28 -35.15 0.07
N LEU A 15 39.38 -35.27 -1.26
CA LEU A 15 38.71 -34.36 -2.22
C LEU A 15 37.19 -34.46 -2.14
N ILE A 16 36.63 -35.68 -2.02
CA ILE A 16 35.18 -35.87 -1.86
C ILE A 16 34.69 -35.32 -0.51
N GLN A 17 35.44 -35.54 0.58
CA GLN A 17 35.11 -34.97 1.88
C GLN A 17 35.15 -33.43 1.87
N SER A 18 36.16 -32.82 1.22
CA SER A 18 36.28 -31.40 1.07
C SER A 18 35.11 -30.81 0.22
N LEU A 19 34.71 -31.51 -0.85
CA LEU A 19 33.60 -31.11 -1.70
C LEU A 19 32.27 -31.20 -0.95
N ILE A 20 32.05 -32.22 -0.13
CA ILE A 20 30.84 -32.37 0.70
C ILE A 20 30.75 -31.27 1.75
N VAL A 21 31.85 -30.86 2.38
CA VAL A 21 31.90 -29.78 3.36
C VAL A 21 31.59 -28.44 2.69
N VAL A 22 32.09 -28.17 1.48
CA VAL A 22 31.81 -26.97 0.71
C VAL A 22 30.35 -26.91 0.25
N VAL A 23 29.77 -28.03 -0.18
CA VAL A 23 28.34 -28.10 -0.55
C VAL A 23 27.44 -27.96 0.68
N LEU A 24 27.82 -28.55 1.83
CA LEU A 24 27.07 -28.45 3.08
C LEU A 24 27.10 -27.01 3.66
N SER A 25 28.23 -26.28 3.52
CA SER A 25 28.36 -24.90 3.96
C SER A 25 27.61 -23.90 3.02
N GLY A 26 27.48 -24.22 1.73
CA GLY A 26 26.73 -23.46 0.75
C GLY A 26 25.20 -23.56 0.90
N ALA A 27 24.71 -24.68 1.46
CA ALA A 27 23.28 -24.94 1.64
C ALA A 27 22.65 -24.20 2.86
N LEU A 28 23.46 -23.54 3.71
CA LEU A 28 23.01 -22.83 4.92
C LEU A 28 22.74 -21.32 4.72
N CYS A 29 22.91 -20.78 3.52
CA CYS A 29 22.51 -19.41 3.19
C CYS A 29 21.04 -19.35 2.79
N PHE A 30 20.11 -19.54 3.73
CA PHE A 30 18.74 -19.06 3.57
C PHE A 30 18.78 -17.52 3.63
N PRO A 31 18.21 -16.81 2.65
CA PRO A 31 18.02 -15.38 2.79
C PRO A 31 17.05 -15.16 3.94
N ALA A 32 17.56 -14.77 5.10
CA ALA A 32 16.74 -14.26 6.18
C ALA A 32 16.06 -12.99 5.65
N SER A 33 14.75 -12.97 5.55
CA SER A 33 13.96 -11.81 5.13
C SER A 33 13.88 -10.82 6.31
N ALA A 34 15.04 -10.31 6.73
CA ALA A 34 15.11 -9.31 7.79
C ALA A 34 14.65 -7.96 7.24
N ALA A 35 13.64 -7.38 7.88
CA ALA A 35 13.15 -6.03 7.57
C ALA A 35 13.62 -5.06 8.66
N ARG A 36 13.85 -3.79 8.28
CA ARG A 36 14.23 -2.75 9.26
C ARG A 36 12.99 -2.25 9.98
N ILE A 37 13.16 -1.78 11.22
CA ILE A 37 12.06 -1.23 12.01
C ILE A 37 11.32 -0.12 11.23
N LYS A 38 12.03 0.80 10.57
CA LYS A 38 11.41 1.88 9.77
C LYS A 38 10.57 1.40 8.59
N ASP A 39 10.80 0.19 8.07
CA ASP A 39 10.04 -0.36 6.96
C ASP A 39 8.73 -1.01 7.45
N LEU A 40 8.66 -1.37 8.73
CA LEU A 40 7.53 -2.05 9.38
C LEU A 40 6.68 -1.14 10.26
N THR A 41 7.22 0.02 10.67
CA THR A 41 6.59 0.88 11.65
C THR A 41 6.53 2.34 11.23
N SER A 42 5.62 3.07 11.84
CA SER A 42 5.56 4.53 11.86
C SER A 42 5.68 5.04 13.30
N VAL A 43 6.24 6.23 13.48
CA VAL A 43 6.39 6.85 14.80
C VAL A 43 5.11 7.61 15.15
N GLN A 44 4.55 7.37 16.31
CA GLN A 44 3.35 8.08 16.78
C GLN A 44 3.61 9.60 16.84
N GLY A 45 2.65 10.37 16.32
CA GLY A 45 2.76 11.83 16.27
C GLY A 45 3.57 12.37 15.08
N VAL A 46 4.18 11.50 14.29
CA VAL A 46 4.83 11.86 13.01
C VAL A 46 3.88 11.53 11.89
N ARG A 47 3.09 12.52 11.45
CA ARG A 47 2.13 12.37 10.37
C ARG A 47 2.05 13.63 9.53
N SER A 48 1.67 13.49 8.27
CA SER A 48 1.24 14.61 7.47
C SER A 48 -0.15 15.11 7.89
N ASN A 49 -0.39 16.40 7.72
CA ASN A 49 -1.67 17.02 8.03
C ASN A 49 -2.30 17.56 6.76
N GLN A 50 -3.58 17.26 6.56
CA GLN A 50 -4.32 17.76 5.42
C GLN A 50 -4.72 19.22 5.64
N LEU A 51 -4.42 20.07 4.65
CA LEU A 51 -4.82 21.47 4.65
C LEU A 51 -5.82 21.71 3.52
N VAL A 52 -6.80 22.55 3.82
CA VAL A 52 -7.82 22.93 2.86
C VAL A 52 -7.99 24.45 2.84
N GLY A 53 -8.22 25.01 1.66
CA GLY A 53 -8.50 26.44 1.49
C GLY A 53 -9.54 26.69 0.42
N TYR A 54 -10.17 27.84 0.49
CA TYR A 54 -11.04 28.38 -0.55
C TYR A 54 -10.34 29.57 -1.20
N GLY A 55 -10.25 29.57 -2.53
CA GLY A 55 -9.56 30.61 -3.27
C GLY A 55 -10.25 30.96 -4.59
N LEU A 56 -9.64 31.92 -5.28
CA LEU A 56 -10.05 32.33 -6.61
C LEU A 56 -8.88 32.17 -7.58
N VAL A 57 -9.17 31.59 -8.72
CA VAL A 57 -8.27 31.53 -9.87
C VAL A 57 -8.70 32.58 -10.86
N VAL A 58 -7.75 33.41 -11.29
CA VAL A 58 -7.98 34.51 -12.25
C VAL A 58 -7.16 34.31 -13.52
N GLY A 59 -7.46 35.09 -14.57
CA GLY A 59 -6.71 35.02 -15.83
C GLY A 59 -7.14 33.89 -16.75
N LEU A 60 -8.30 33.29 -16.50
CA LEU A 60 -8.84 32.24 -17.36
C LEU A 60 -9.33 32.82 -18.70
N PRO A 61 -9.00 32.18 -19.85
CA PRO A 61 -9.36 32.66 -21.18
C PRO A 61 -10.85 32.39 -21.52
N GLY A 62 -11.78 32.90 -20.72
CA GLY A 62 -13.23 32.68 -20.89
C GLY A 62 -13.73 31.31 -20.41
N THR A 63 -12.89 30.51 -19.79
CA THR A 63 -13.21 29.16 -19.24
C THR A 63 -13.62 29.18 -17.77
N GLY A 64 -13.68 30.35 -17.16
CA GLY A 64 -14.15 30.55 -15.80
C GLY A 64 -15.65 30.32 -15.64
N GLU A 65 -16.18 30.73 -14.52
CA GLU A 65 -17.59 30.51 -14.18
C GLU A 65 -18.33 31.81 -13.86
N GLN A 66 -19.66 31.77 -14.02
CA GLN A 66 -20.56 32.81 -13.60
C GLN A 66 -21.51 32.28 -12.54
N SER A 67 -21.04 32.15 -11.31
CA SER A 67 -21.91 31.77 -10.20
C SER A 67 -22.04 32.93 -9.20
N PRO A 68 -23.17 33.04 -8.51
CA PRO A 68 -23.40 34.13 -7.55
C PRO A 68 -22.35 34.14 -6.43
N PHE A 69 -21.91 32.98 -5.97
CA PHE A 69 -20.91 32.88 -4.91
C PHE A 69 -19.51 33.28 -5.39
N THR A 70 -19.13 32.98 -6.62
CA THR A 70 -17.87 33.43 -7.22
C THR A 70 -17.83 34.92 -7.41
N GLU A 71 -18.94 35.49 -7.88
CA GLU A 71 -19.11 36.95 -8.00
C GLU A 71 -19.01 37.65 -6.64
N GLN A 72 -19.68 37.12 -5.62
CA GLN A 72 -19.61 37.65 -4.26
C GLN A 72 -18.21 37.60 -3.69
N SER A 73 -17.52 36.46 -3.84
CA SER A 73 -16.15 36.26 -3.37
C SER A 73 -15.16 37.20 -4.06
N PHE A 74 -15.35 37.41 -5.38
CA PHE A 74 -14.54 38.35 -6.14
C PHE A 74 -14.79 39.81 -5.68
N ARG A 75 -16.03 40.20 -5.43
CA ARG A 75 -16.38 41.52 -4.87
C ARG A 75 -15.77 41.73 -3.49
N THR A 76 -15.83 40.74 -2.62
CA THR A 76 -15.23 40.80 -1.28
C THR A 76 -13.71 40.97 -1.37
N MET A 77 -13.07 40.23 -2.28
CA MET A 77 -11.64 40.36 -2.53
C MET A 77 -11.27 41.79 -3.02
N LEU A 78 -12.01 42.34 -4.01
CA LEU A 78 -11.79 43.70 -4.49
C LEU A 78 -11.98 44.73 -3.38
N SER A 79 -12.98 44.55 -2.53
CA SER A 79 -13.22 45.40 -1.36
C SER A 79 -12.02 45.40 -0.39
N ASN A 80 -11.37 44.22 -0.19
CA ASN A 80 -10.16 44.13 0.62
C ASN A 80 -8.98 44.90 0.02
N PHE A 81 -8.97 45.11 -1.30
CA PHE A 81 -8.00 45.98 -2.00
C PHE A 81 -8.44 47.44 -2.09
N GLY A 82 -9.54 47.82 -1.41
CA GLY A 82 -10.06 49.19 -1.41
C GLY A 82 -10.88 49.53 -2.65
N ILE A 83 -11.20 48.56 -3.52
CA ILE A 83 -12.01 48.76 -4.73
C ILE A 83 -13.45 48.39 -4.40
N ASN A 84 -14.33 49.38 -4.32
CA ASN A 84 -15.76 49.18 -4.07
C ASN A 84 -16.54 49.15 -5.39
N MET A 85 -17.19 48.03 -5.68
CA MET A 85 -18.10 47.92 -6.81
C MET A 85 -19.52 48.43 -6.43
N PRO A 86 -20.16 49.28 -7.26
CA PRO A 86 -21.53 49.74 -7.01
C PRO A 86 -22.51 48.57 -6.87
N ALA A 87 -23.48 48.72 -5.97
CA ALA A 87 -24.56 47.74 -5.83
C ALA A 87 -25.40 47.68 -7.12
N GLY A 88 -25.65 46.44 -7.58
CA GLY A 88 -26.45 46.18 -8.79
C GLY A 88 -25.66 46.07 -10.11
N MET A 89 -24.35 46.32 -10.12
CA MET A 89 -23.52 46.05 -11.30
C MET A 89 -23.30 44.53 -11.44
N LYS A 90 -23.90 43.93 -12.49
CA LYS A 90 -23.65 42.53 -12.84
C LYS A 90 -22.28 42.42 -13.53
N SER A 91 -21.34 41.85 -12.87
CA SER A 91 -20.02 41.60 -13.42
C SER A 91 -20.06 40.29 -14.27
N GLN A 92 -19.85 40.41 -15.57
CA GLN A 92 -19.72 39.23 -16.43
C GLN A 92 -18.31 38.64 -16.31
N ILE A 93 -18.04 37.97 -15.19
CA ILE A 93 -16.73 37.47 -14.86
C ILE A 93 -16.58 36.05 -15.47
N LYS A 94 -16.13 35.98 -16.73
CA LYS A 94 -15.79 34.69 -17.38
C LYS A 94 -14.34 34.26 -17.17
N ASN A 95 -13.55 35.12 -16.54
CA ASN A 95 -12.09 34.91 -16.38
C ASN A 95 -11.71 34.51 -14.95
N VAL A 96 -12.69 34.21 -14.11
CA VAL A 96 -12.48 33.83 -12.69
C VAL A 96 -13.21 32.54 -12.40
N ALA A 97 -12.64 31.71 -11.54
CA ALA A 97 -13.25 30.51 -10.99
C ALA A 97 -13.01 30.41 -9.49
N ALA A 98 -14.04 30.00 -8.76
CA ALA A 98 -13.90 29.63 -7.36
C ALA A 98 -13.32 28.21 -7.26
N VAL A 99 -12.35 28.05 -6.38
CA VAL A 99 -11.59 26.80 -6.27
C VAL A 99 -11.41 26.36 -4.83
N ALA A 100 -11.43 25.05 -4.64
CA ALA A 100 -10.90 24.40 -3.46
C ALA A 100 -9.40 24.14 -3.65
N VAL A 101 -8.62 24.48 -2.64
CA VAL A 101 -7.18 24.26 -2.63
C VAL A 101 -6.86 23.21 -1.57
N HIS A 102 -6.15 22.17 -1.95
CA HIS A 102 -5.75 21.09 -1.08
C HIS A 102 -4.22 21.02 -1.02
N ALA A 103 -3.70 20.81 0.17
CA ALA A 103 -2.28 20.59 0.40
C ALA A 103 -2.07 19.53 1.48
N GLU A 104 -0.94 18.89 1.42
CA GLU A 104 -0.46 18.00 2.46
C GLU A 104 0.74 18.66 3.14
N LEU A 105 0.61 18.95 4.43
CA LEU A 105 1.67 19.52 5.24
C LEU A 105 2.46 18.38 5.87
N PRO A 106 3.70 18.12 5.42
CA PRO A 106 4.55 17.08 6.00
C PRO A 106 4.80 17.30 7.49
N ALA A 107 5.09 16.22 8.21
CA ALA A 107 5.53 16.31 9.59
C ALA A 107 6.79 17.17 9.71
N PHE A 108 6.91 17.92 10.79
CA PHE A 108 8.06 18.78 11.09
C PHE A 108 8.35 19.91 10.09
N SER A 109 7.38 20.24 9.22
CA SER A 109 7.53 21.38 8.31
C SER A 109 7.76 22.67 9.08
N LYS A 110 8.75 23.45 8.65
CA LYS A 110 9.13 24.72 9.29
C LYS A 110 8.56 25.91 8.51
N PRO A 111 8.26 27.04 9.20
CA PRO A 111 7.90 28.27 8.54
C PRO A 111 8.90 28.68 7.45
N GLY A 112 8.39 29.11 6.29
CA GLY A 112 9.19 29.44 5.11
C GLY A 112 9.44 28.28 4.15
N GLN A 113 9.16 27.03 4.51
CA GLN A 113 9.20 25.90 3.57
C GLN A 113 8.04 25.95 2.60
N THR A 114 8.25 25.45 1.39
CA THR A 114 7.22 25.38 0.36
C THR A 114 6.67 23.97 0.21
N ILE A 115 5.37 23.88 -0.07
CA ILE A 115 4.65 22.63 -0.30
C ILE A 115 3.85 22.71 -1.61
N ASP A 116 3.64 21.56 -2.21
CA ASP A 116 2.82 21.43 -3.41
C ASP A 116 1.34 21.56 -3.07
N ILE A 117 0.58 22.15 -3.97
CA ILE A 117 -0.86 22.27 -3.83
C ILE A 117 -1.61 21.75 -5.05
N THR A 118 -2.80 21.23 -4.79
CA THR A 118 -3.77 20.85 -5.81
C THR A 118 -4.96 21.80 -5.74
N VAL A 119 -5.35 22.31 -6.90
CA VAL A 119 -6.43 23.32 -7.05
C VAL A 119 -7.52 22.69 -7.89
N SER A 120 -8.74 22.64 -7.38
CA SER A 120 -9.91 22.03 -8.03
C SER A 120 -11.06 23.04 -8.12
N SER A 121 -11.68 23.16 -9.29
CA SER A 121 -12.86 24.01 -9.45
C SER A 121 -14.02 23.51 -8.59
N MET A 122 -14.68 24.42 -7.91
CA MET A 122 -15.87 24.13 -7.09
C MET A 122 -17.18 24.36 -7.85
N GLY A 123 -17.13 25.09 -8.96
CA GLY A 123 -18.33 25.47 -9.69
C GLY A 123 -18.33 24.92 -11.13
N SER A 124 -18.92 25.69 -12.04
CA SER A 124 -19.16 25.31 -13.44
C SER A 124 -18.02 25.71 -14.40
N ALA A 125 -16.84 26.02 -13.90
CA ALA A 125 -15.71 26.39 -14.75
C ALA A 125 -15.38 25.28 -15.74
N LYS A 126 -15.19 25.64 -17.02
CA LYS A 126 -14.88 24.68 -18.09
C LYS A 126 -13.42 24.20 -18.05
N GLY A 127 -12.52 24.98 -17.45
CA GLY A 127 -11.11 24.65 -17.28
C GLY A 127 -10.33 25.73 -16.55
N LEU A 128 -9.25 25.32 -15.90
CA LEU A 128 -8.38 26.20 -15.11
C LEU A 128 -7.05 26.53 -15.82
N ARG A 129 -6.87 26.08 -17.04
CA ARG A 129 -5.62 26.26 -17.78
C ARG A 129 -5.29 27.74 -18.02
N GLY A 130 -4.04 28.12 -17.75
CA GLY A 130 -3.55 29.49 -17.87
C GLY A 130 -3.93 30.39 -16.73
N GLY A 131 -4.69 29.88 -15.75
CA GLY A 131 -5.11 30.64 -14.57
C GLY A 131 -4.01 30.75 -13.52
N THR A 132 -4.14 31.78 -12.68
CA THR A 132 -3.30 32.02 -11.51
C THR A 132 -4.16 32.03 -10.25
N LEU A 133 -3.77 31.25 -9.26
CA LEU A 133 -4.40 31.25 -7.93
C LEU A 133 -3.98 32.51 -7.19
N LEU A 134 -4.96 33.25 -6.72
CA LEU A 134 -4.75 34.37 -5.82
C LEU A 134 -4.42 33.88 -4.40
N GLN A 135 -3.85 34.77 -3.60
CA GLN A 135 -3.48 34.46 -2.23
C GLN A 135 -4.62 33.81 -1.47
N THR A 136 -4.37 32.63 -0.99
CA THR A 136 -5.35 31.73 -0.37
C THR A 136 -4.81 31.16 0.92
N PHE A 137 -5.55 31.30 2.02
CA PHE A 137 -5.18 30.73 3.31
C PHE A 137 -5.56 29.25 3.38
N LEU A 138 -4.58 28.41 3.70
CA LEU A 138 -4.81 26.98 3.90
C LEU A 138 -4.93 26.69 5.39
N LYS A 139 -6.05 26.08 5.76
CA LYS A 139 -6.44 25.79 7.14
C LYS A 139 -6.38 24.31 7.44
N GLY A 140 -5.97 23.98 8.64
CA GLY A 140 -6.07 22.65 9.21
C GLY A 140 -7.48 22.34 9.72
N LEU A 141 -7.67 21.15 10.25
CA LEU A 141 -8.93 20.68 10.83
C LEU A 141 -9.38 21.54 12.05
N ASP A 142 -8.44 22.14 12.75
CA ASP A 142 -8.66 23.05 13.89
C ASP A 142 -9.08 24.47 13.48
N GLY A 143 -9.18 24.74 12.17
CA GLY A 143 -9.54 26.04 11.61
C GLY A 143 -8.41 27.07 11.56
N ASN A 144 -7.23 26.77 12.10
CA ASN A 144 -6.07 27.65 12.05
C ASN A 144 -5.41 27.64 10.67
N VAL A 145 -4.81 28.79 10.31
CA VAL A 145 -4.03 28.92 9.07
C VAL A 145 -2.63 28.38 9.30
N TYR A 146 -2.19 27.46 8.45
CA TYR A 146 -0.87 26.84 8.50
C TYR A 146 0.00 27.17 7.30
N ALA A 147 -0.62 27.48 6.15
CA ALA A 147 0.12 27.84 4.95
C ALA A 147 -0.65 28.89 4.13
N VAL A 148 0.08 29.60 3.26
CA VAL A 148 -0.49 30.55 2.32
C VAL A 148 -0.13 30.13 0.91
N ALA A 149 -1.13 29.95 0.07
CA ALA A 149 -1.03 29.45 -1.29
C ALA A 149 -1.20 30.56 -2.33
N GLN A 150 -0.36 30.56 -3.37
CA GLN A 150 -0.44 31.45 -4.52
C GLN A 150 0.36 30.89 -5.69
N GLY A 151 -0.02 31.17 -6.93
CA GLY A 151 0.82 30.85 -8.08
C GLY A 151 0.06 30.45 -9.34
N SER A 152 0.80 30.21 -10.42
CA SER A 152 0.23 29.82 -11.71
C SER A 152 -0.03 28.32 -11.78
N LEU A 153 -1.20 27.94 -12.30
CA LEU A 153 -1.64 26.55 -12.36
C LEU A 153 -1.00 25.81 -13.53
N ILE A 154 -0.53 24.61 -13.25
CA ILE A 154 -0.19 23.61 -14.26
C ILE A 154 -1.37 22.66 -14.38
N VAL A 155 -2.04 22.66 -15.52
CA VAL A 155 -3.22 21.84 -15.82
C VAL A 155 -2.85 20.88 -16.94
N SER A 156 -2.94 19.60 -16.68
CA SER A 156 -2.63 18.54 -17.67
C SER A 156 -3.81 18.20 -18.59
N GLY A 157 -5.02 18.64 -18.24
CA GLY A 157 -6.23 18.40 -19.02
C GLY A 157 -6.45 19.45 -20.12
N LEU A 158 -7.05 19.02 -21.24
CA LEU A 158 -7.57 19.86 -22.31
C LEU A 158 -9.05 19.56 -22.54
N GLY A 159 -9.88 20.58 -22.47
CA GLY A 159 -11.29 20.53 -22.89
C GLY A 159 -11.53 21.50 -24.03
N ALA A 160 -12.12 21.02 -25.12
CA ALA A 160 -12.62 21.83 -26.22
C ALA A 160 -14.10 21.50 -26.44
N GLU A 161 -14.92 22.56 -26.63
CA GLU A 161 -16.35 22.43 -26.89
C GLU A 161 -16.63 23.12 -28.24
N GLY A 162 -17.19 22.38 -29.18
CA GLY A 162 -17.59 22.90 -30.48
C GLY A 162 -18.89 23.69 -30.40
N ALA A 163 -19.13 24.60 -31.36
CA ALA A 163 -20.38 25.34 -31.43
C ALA A 163 -21.62 24.46 -31.71
N ASP A 164 -21.38 23.23 -32.17
CA ASP A 164 -22.37 22.17 -32.43
C ASP A 164 -22.72 21.33 -31.20
N GLY A 165 -22.12 21.63 -30.03
CA GLY A 165 -22.28 20.86 -28.80
C GLY A 165 -21.34 19.66 -28.69
N SER A 166 -20.47 19.42 -29.67
CA SER A 166 -19.44 18.39 -29.56
C SER A 166 -18.41 18.78 -28.49
N ARG A 167 -18.04 17.82 -27.62
CA ARG A 167 -17.09 18.05 -26.53
C ARG A 167 -15.98 17.00 -26.58
N ILE A 168 -14.75 17.48 -26.66
CA ILE A 168 -13.55 16.65 -26.48
C ILE A 168 -12.98 16.98 -25.10
N LEU A 169 -12.89 15.97 -24.25
CA LEU A 169 -12.28 16.09 -22.93
C LEU A 169 -11.11 15.09 -22.84
N VAL A 170 -9.90 15.61 -22.68
CA VAL A 170 -8.70 14.81 -22.46
C VAL A 170 -8.22 15.13 -21.04
N ASN A 171 -8.19 14.14 -20.15
CA ASN A 171 -7.92 14.30 -18.73
C ASN A 171 -8.91 15.29 -18.06
N THR A 172 -8.55 15.79 -16.85
CA THR A 172 -9.43 16.67 -16.07
C THR A 172 -8.96 18.13 -16.19
N PRO A 173 -9.62 18.98 -17.02
CA PRO A 173 -9.20 20.37 -17.22
C PRO A 173 -9.55 21.28 -16.02
N THR A 174 -10.40 20.83 -15.10
CA THR A 174 -10.89 21.55 -13.93
C THR A 174 -10.04 21.34 -12.68
N VAL A 175 -8.95 20.58 -12.79
CA VAL A 175 -7.99 20.36 -11.72
C VAL A 175 -6.60 20.76 -12.21
N GLY A 176 -5.88 21.52 -11.38
CA GLY A 176 -4.50 21.92 -11.63
C GLY A 176 -3.62 21.71 -10.41
N ARG A 177 -2.32 21.71 -10.62
CA ARG A 177 -1.33 21.63 -9.56
C ARG A 177 -0.40 22.82 -9.63
N ILE A 178 0.04 23.30 -8.48
CA ILE A 178 1.07 24.34 -8.37
C ILE A 178 2.21 23.73 -7.54
N PRO A 179 3.31 23.34 -8.17
CA PRO A 179 4.49 22.86 -7.43
C PRO A 179 5.04 24.02 -6.57
N ASN A 180 5.39 23.70 -5.32
CA ASN A 180 5.83 24.69 -4.34
C ASN A 180 4.89 25.91 -4.21
N GLY A 181 3.57 25.67 -4.42
CA GLY A 181 2.57 26.74 -4.54
C GLY A 181 2.07 27.28 -3.22
N ALA A 182 2.44 26.71 -2.09
CA ALA A 182 2.12 27.28 -0.78
C ALA A 182 3.36 27.35 0.10
N THR A 183 3.43 28.42 0.89
CA THR A 183 4.48 28.63 1.90
C THR A 183 3.90 28.32 3.28
N VAL A 184 4.61 27.53 4.07
CA VAL A 184 4.26 27.21 5.46
C VAL A 184 4.48 28.45 6.32
N GLU A 185 3.45 28.87 7.05
CA GLU A 185 3.50 30.03 7.95
C GLU A 185 3.56 29.61 9.43
N ARG A 186 3.02 28.44 9.74
CA ARG A 186 2.96 27.92 11.11
C ARG A 186 3.30 26.43 11.16
N GLU A 187 4.11 26.07 12.16
CA GLU A 187 4.42 24.69 12.49
C GLU A 187 3.24 24.03 13.21
N VAL A 188 3.02 22.73 12.90
CA VAL A 188 2.08 21.89 13.65
C VAL A 188 2.82 21.27 14.83
N PRO A 189 2.39 21.48 16.08
CA PRO A 189 2.98 20.82 17.23
C PRO A 189 2.90 19.30 17.09
N SER A 190 4.03 18.62 17.29
CA SER A 190 4.11 17.16 17.28
C SER A 190 4.39 16.65 18.68
N PRO A 191 3.63 15.65 19.18
CA PRO A 191 3.91 15.01 20.46
C PRO A 191 5.22 14.22 20.47
N PHE A 192 5.90 14.12 19.33
CA PHE A 192 7.22 13.49 19.24
C PHE A 192 8.26 14.13 20.19
N ALA A 193 8.17 15.44 20.42
CA ALA A 193 9.06 16.16 21.30
C ALA A 193 8.77 15.94 22.79
N ASP A 194 7.59 15.45 23.11
CA ASP A 194 7.07 15.42 24.47
C ASP A 194 7.20 14.05 25.11
N GLY A 195 7.44 14.06 26.43
CA GLY A 195 7.41 12.86 27.27
C GLY A 195 8.68 11.99 27.23
N ASP A 196 8.61 10.89 27.97
CA ASP A 196 9.72 9.96 28.22
C ASP A 196 9.73 8.75 27.28
N PHE A 197 8.82 8.73 26.32
CA PHE A 197 8.61 7.59 25.44
C PHE A 197 8.49 7.99 23.99
N ILE A 198 8.88 7.09 23.11
CA ILE A 198 8.54 7.06 21.68
C ILE A 198 7.68 5.83 21.47
N THR A 199 6.57 5.98 20.77
CA THR A 199 5.71 4.85 20.41
C THR A 199 5.85 4.55 18.93
N PHE A 200 6.22 3.32 18.62
CA PHE A 200 6.22 2.78 17.26
C PHE A 200 4.89 2.11 17.00
N ASN A 201 4.23 2.47 15.91
CA ASN A 201 3.01 1.85 15.43
C ASN A 201 3.36 0.95 14.25
N LEU A 202 3.05 -0.34 14.36
CA LEU A 202 3.20 -1.30 13.26
C LEU A 202 2.25 -0.95 12.12
N ASN A 203 2.73 -1.01 10.88
CA ASN A 203 1.92 -0.79 9.68
C ASN A 203 0.89 -1.91 9.46
N SER A 204 1.16 -3.10 9.99
CA SER A 204 0.23 -4.24 10.03
C SER A 204 0.16 -4.77 11.47
N ALA A 205 -1.04 -4.78 12.04
CA ALA A 205 -1.25 -5.23 13.41
C ALA A 205 -0.98 -6.73 13.54
N ASP A 206 0.00 -7.10 14.38
CA ASP A 206 0.35 -8.48 14.69
C ASP A 206 1.05 -8.58 16.05
N PHE A 207 0.50 -9.38 16.95
CA PHE A 207 1.02 -9.55 18.31
C PHE A 207 2.43 -10.14 18.34
N THR A 208 2.73 -11.08 17.43
CA THR A 208 4.04 -11.73 17.36
C THR A 208 5.10 -10.75 16.90
N THR A 209 4.81 -9.98 15.84
CA THR A 209 5.72 -8.94 15.34
C THR A 209 5.92 -7.82 16.37
N ALA A 210 4.86 -7.40 17.08
CA ALA A 210 4.96 -6.40 18.14
C ALA A 210 5.87 -6.88 19.28
N LYS A 211 5.74 -8.15 19.68
CA LYS A 211 6.58 -8.75 20.71
C LYS A 211 8.04 -8.86 20.23
N THR A 212 8.28 -9.37 19.01
CA THR A 212 9.64 -9.49 18.44
C THR A 212 10.31 -8.13 18.32
N LEU A 213 9.55 -7.08 17.94
CA LEU A 213 10.04 -5.71 17.90
C LEU A 213 10.50 -5.23 19.28
N ALA A 214 9.67 -5.43 20.31
CA ALA A 214 10.04 -5.04 21.66
C ALA A 214 11.26 -5.83 22.18
N GLU A 215 11.36 -7.12 21.91
CA GLU A 215 12.50 -7.97 22.26
C GLU A 215 13.77 -7.53 21.53
N THR A 216 13.69 -7.21 20.23
CA THR A 216 14.83 -6.70 19.45
C THR A 216 15.39 -5.42 20.04
N ILE A 217 14.54 -4.48 20.40
CA ILE A 217 14.94 -3.21 21.02
C ILE A 217 15.53 -3.47 22.43
N ASN A 218 14.89 -4.33 23.22
CA ASN A 218 15.37 -4.68 24.57
C ASN A 218 16.74 -5.40 24.54
N ASN A 219 16.99 -6.23 23.55
CA ASN A 219 18.27 -6.91 23.38
C ASN A 219 19.39 -5.94 22.97
N PHE A 220 19.04 -4.88 22.23
CA PHE A 220 20.03 -3.89 21.77
C PHE A 220 20.35 -2.85 22.86
N ILE A 221 19.35 -2.32 23.58
CA ILE A 221 19.54 -1.22 24.51
C ILE A 221 19.61 -1.71 25.95
N GLY A 222 18.77 -2.68 26.31
CA GLY A 222 18.67 -3.23 27.66
C GLY A 222 17.23 -3.59 28.04
N PRO A 223 17.06 -4.55 28.93
CA PRO A 223 15.76 -5.08 29.30
C PRO A 223 14.85 -4.00 29.92
N GLY A 224 13.57 -4.04 29.56
CA GLY A 224 12.54 -3.12 30.09
C GLY A 224 12.54 -1.74 29.44
N THR A 225 13.31 -1.52 28.37
CA THR A 225 13.32 -0.27 27.61
C THR A 225 12.13 -0.20 26.65
N ALA A 226 11.77 -1.31 26.02
CA ALA A 226 10.64 -1.42 25.11
C ALA A 226 9.56 -2.35 25.68
N LEU A 227 8.30 -1.95 25.50
CA LEU A 227 7.12 -2.68 25.93
C LEU A 227 6.08 -2.69 24.80
N SER A 228 5.63 -3.87 24.37
CA SER A 228 4.46 -3.98 23.50
C SER A 228 3.19 -3.69 24.27
N LEU A 229 2.44 -2.67 23.85
CA LEU A 229 1.16 -2.28 24.47
C LEU A 229 0.00 -3.12 23.94
N ASP A 230 0.01 -3.34 22.62
CA ASP A 230 -1.02 -4.08 21.87
C ASP A 230 -0.41 -4.70 20.61
N SER A 231 -1.26 -5.19 19.69
CA SER A 231 -0.83 -5.81 18.42
C SER A 231 -0.22 -4.82 17.41
N SER A 232 -0.36 -3.53 17.64
CA SER A 232 0.07 -2.49 16.71
C SER A 232 1.05 -1.49 17.33
N SER A 233 1.14 -1.40 18.66
CA SER A 233 1.87 -0.33 19.35
C SER A 233 2.95 -0.87 20.26
N VAL A 234 4.17 -0.38 20.07
CA VAL A 234 5.32 -0.67 20.94
C VAL A 234 5.86 0.65 21.49
N GLN A 235 5.84 0.78 22.80
CA GLN A 235 6.34 1.95 23.52
C GLN A 235 7.78 1.72 23.93
N VAL A 236 8.64 2.70 23.66
CA VAL A 236 10.08 2.65 23.95
C VAL A 236 10.47 3.86 24.77
N ARG A 237 11.16 3.65 25.88
CA ARG A 237 11.70 4.73 26.70
C ARG A 237 12.77 5.48 25.90
N ALA A 238 12.67 6.82 25.85
CA ALA A 238 13.54 7.66 25.03
C ALA A 238 14.07 8.87 25.81
N PRO A 239 15.21 9.42 25.44
CA PRO A 239 15.74 10.67 25.97
C PRO A 239 14.77 11.82 25.78
N ARG A 240 14.77 12.79 26.72
CA ARG A 240 13.98 14.03 26.61
C ARG A 240 14.68 15.09 25.76
N ASP A 241 16.00 15.06 25.75
CA ASP A 241 16.77 15.96 24.91
C ASP A 241 16.52 15.65 23.43
N MET A 242 16.20 16.67 22.63
CA MET A 242 15.76 16.51 21.24
C MET A 242 16.85 15.94 20.34
N ASP A 243 18.09 16.39 20.48
CA ASP A 243 19.23 15.92 19.67
C ASP A 243 19.52 14.44 19.97
N GLN A 244 19.56 14.11 21.27
CA GLN A 244 19.73 12.72 21.69
C GLN A 244 18.54 11.84 21.22
N ARG A 245 17.31 12.39 21.25
CA ARG A 245 16.10 11.68 20.83
C ARG A 245 16.11 11.37 19.33
N VAL A 246 16.53 12.31 18.50
CA VAL A 246 16.68 12.09 17.04
C VAL A 246 17.76 11.05 16.75
N SER A 247 18.91 11.16 17.39
CA SER A 247 20.01 10.20 17.25
C SER A 247 19.61 8.79 17.71
N TYR A 248 18.88 8.71 18.82
CA TYR A 248 18.34 7.49 19.37
C TYR A 248 17.34 6.82 18.41
N LEU A 249 16.37 7.59 17.89
CA LEU A 249 15.41 7.11 16.91
C LEU A 249 16.11 6.61 15.65
N SER A 250 17.05 7.36 15.11
CA SER A 250 17.83 6.96 13.92
C SER A 250 18.56 5.63 14.12
N THR A 251 19.05 5.36 15.33
CA THR A 251 19.67 4.06 15.66
C THR A 251 18.63 2.94 15.69
N LEU A 252 17.48 3.17 16.33
CA LEU A 252 16.40 2.18 16.42
C LEU A 252 15.80 1.83 15.07
N GLU A 253 15.54 2.82 14.22
CA GLU A 253 14.95 2.62 12.90
C GLU A 253 15.76 1.71 11.98
N ASN A 254 17.08 1.63 12.19
CA ASN A 254 17.97 0.79 11.39
C ASN A 254 18.16 -0.62 11.95
N LEU A 255 17.62 -0.94 13.12
CA LEU A 255 17.61 -2.31 13.63
C LEU A 255 16.78 -3.20 12.72
N THR A 256 17.25 -4.42 12.51
CA THR A 256 16.58 -5.43 11.69
C THR A 256 15.89 -6.45 12.57
N LEU A 257 14.70 -6.85 12.14
CA LEU A 257 13.95 -7.94 12.77
C LEU A 257 13.31 -8.82 11.69
N GLU A 258 13.00 -10.05 12.06
CA GLU A 258 12.21 -10.94 11.21
C GLU A 258 10.73 -10.78 11.61
N PRO A 259 9.90 -10.19 10.74
CA PRO A 259 8.47 -10.09 11.03
C PRO A 259 7.86 -11.49 11.02
N ALA A 260 6.84 -11.70 11.83
CA ALA A 260 6.08 -12.94 11.78
C ALA A 260 5.44 -13.13 10.39
N SER A 261 5.24 -14.38 10.00
CA SER A 261 4.52 -14.67 8.75
C SER A 261 3.12 -14.08 8.83
N GLN A 262 2.75 -13.32 7.82
CA GLN A 262 1.41 -12.74 7.75
C GLN A 262 0.37 -13.84 7.63
N SER A 263 -0.85 -13.58 8.13
CA SER A 263 -1.97 -14.48 7.92
C SER A 263 -2.19 -14.75 6.43
N ALA A 264 -2.51 -15.98 6.09
CA ALA A 264 -2.82 -16.36 4.71
C ALA A 264 -3.95 -15.49 4.17
N LYS A 265 -3.73 -14.77 3.05
CA LYS A 265 -4.71 -13.86 2.44
C LYS A 265 -4.86 -14.12 0.96
N ILE A 266 -6.09 -14.00 0.49
CA ILE A 266 -6.45 -13.97 -0.93
C ILE A 266 -7.07 -12.60 -1.20
N ILE A 267 -6.53 -11.86 -2.15
CA ILE A 267 -7.06 -10.54 -2.53
C ILE A 267 -7.62 -10.65 -3.94
N ILE A 268 -8.87 -10.29 -4.11
CA ILE A 268 -9.57 -10.31 -5.39
C ILE A 268 -10.00 -8.89 -5.74
N ASN A 269 -9.56 -8.41 -6.90
CA ASN A 269 -10.10 -7.18 -7.48
C ASN A 269 -11.26 -7.52 -8.41
N SER A 270 -12.49 -7.23 -7.95
CA SER A 270 -13.72 -7.55 -8.68
C SER A 270 -13.85 -6.81 -10.01
N ARG A 271 -13.25 -5.62 -10.13
CA ARG A 271 -13.32 -4.79 -11.35
C ARG A 271 -12.35 -5.24 -12.43
N THR A 272 -11.14 -5.69 -12.05
CA THR A 272 -10.09 -6.08 -13.01
C THR A 272 -9.97 -7.59 -13.17
N GLY A 273 -10.61 -8.39 -12.30
CA GLY A 273 -10.47 -9.84 -12.25
C GLY A 273 -9.09 -10.32 -11.77
N THR A 274 -8.30 -9.42 -11.17
CA THR A 274 -6.97 -9.77 -10.66
C THR A 274 -7.09 -10.50 -9.33
N ILE A 275 -6.42 -11.64 -9.19
CA ILE A 275 -6.37 -12.44 -7.96
C ILE A 275 -4.93 -12.53 -7.50
N VAL A 276 -4.69 -12.21 -6.23
CA VAL A 276 -3.39 -12.33 -5.56
C VAL A 276 -3.53 -13.33 -4.42
N ILE A 277 -2.70 -14.35 -4.43
CA ILE A 277 -2.74 -15.46 -3.48
C ILE A 277 -1.50 -15.41 -2.60
N GLY A 278 -1.70 -15.38 -1.28
CA GLY A 278 -0.62 -15.49 -0.31
C GLY A 278 -0.06 -16.92 -0.28
N LYS A 279 1.24 -17.05 -0.08
CA LYS A 279 1.99 -18.35 -0.09
C LYS A 279 1.49 -19.35 0.96
N ASP A 280 0.89 -18.88 2.05
CA ASP A 280 0.45 -19.70 3.18
C ASP A 280 -1.03 -20.11 3.09
N VAL A 281 -1.70 -19.81 1.97
CA VAL A 281 -3.09 -20.22 1.72
C VAL A 281 -3.13 -21.71 1.41
N ARG A 282 -3.99 -22.43 2.11
CA ARG A 282 -4.19 -23.89 1.92
C ARG A 282 -5.64 -24.19 1.64
N LEU A 283 -5.87 -25.22 0.82
CA LEU A 283 -7.18 -25.76 0.51
C LEU A 283 -7.42 -27.05 1.26
N PHE A 284 -8.64 -27.19 1.80
CA PHE A 284 -9.13 -28.43 2.39
C PHE A 284 -10.07 -29.13 1.43
N PRO A 285 -10.31 -30.44 1.61
CA PRO A 285 -11.23 -31.21 0.78
C PRO A 285 -12.62 -30.58 0.74
N ALA A 286 -13.10 -30.28 -0.46
CA ALA A 286 -14.43 -29.73 -0.68
C ALA A 286 -14.89 -29.94 -2.12
N ALA A 287 -16.19 -29.86 -2.37
CA ALA A 287 -16.77 -29.83 -3.69
C ALA A 287 -17.69 -28.62 -3.85
N VAL A 288 -17.46 -27.84 -4.90
CA VAL A 288 -18.28 -26.67 -5.24
C VAL A 288 -18.72 -26.76 -6.69
N THR A 289 -19.97 -26.44 -6.95
CA THR A 289 -20.52 -26.37 -8.29
C THR A 289 -21.04 -24.96 -8.56
N HIS A 290 -20.58 -24.33 -9.62
CA HIS A 290 -21.01 -23.01 -10.05
C HIS A 290 -21.09 -22.92 -11.57
N GLY A 291 -22.22 -22.46 -12.14
CA GLY A 291 -22.35 -22.16 -13.57
C GLY A 291 -22.04 -23.31 -14.52
N GLY A 292 -22.28 -24.57 -14.15
CA GLY A 292 -21.92 -25.76 -14.95
C GLY A 292 -20.48 -26.24 -14.74
N LEU A 293 -19.70 -25.59 -13.87
CA LEU A 293 -18.38 -26.03 -13.42
C LEU A 293 -18.51 -26.73 -12.07
N THR A 294 -17.95 -27.92 -11.94
CA THR A 294 -17.86 -28.66 -10.66
C THR A 294 -16.39 -28.76 -10.28
N VAL A 295 -16.04 -28.19 -9.13
CA VAL A 295 -14.71 -28.27 -8.51
C VAL A 295 -14.77 -29.24 -7.33
N THR A 296 -13.99 -30.29 -7.35
CA THR A 296 -13.87 -31.27 -6.26
C THR A 296 -12.43 -31.34 -5.79
N ILE A 297 -12.22 -31.11 -4.49
CA ILE A 297 -10.93 -31.25 -3.82
C ILE A 297 -11.04 -32.47 -2.92
N ALA A 298 -10.23 -33.51 -3.14
CA ALA A 298 -10.20 -34.73 -2.34
C ALA A 298 -8.79 -35.03 -1.84
N GLU A 299 -8.68 -35.44 -0.59
CA GLU A 299 -7.44 -35.96 -0.03
C GLU A 299 -7.31 -37.46 -0.34
N ASN A 300 -6.16 -37.87 -0.88
CA ASN A 300 -5.83 -39.28 -1.09
C ASN A 300 -4.52 -39.58 -0.35
N PRO A 301 -4.55 -40.04 0.90
CA PRO A 301 -3.35 -40.38 1.65
C PRO A 301 -2.67 -41.60 1.01
N THR A 302 -1.43 -41.39 0.52
CA THR A 302 -0.60 -42.49 0.01
C THR A 302 0.33 -42.96 1.14
N VAL A 303 0.18 -44.20 1.58
CA VAL A 303 1.05 -44.79 2.58
C VAL A 303 2.29 -45.35 1.86
N VAL A 304 3.43 -44.70 2.02
CA VAL A 304 4.71 -45.20 1.52
C VAL A 304 5.32 -46.10 2.60
N GLN A 305 5.26 -47.41 2.37
CA GLN A 305 5.81 -48.40 3.28
C GLN A 305 7.19 -48.79 2.81
N PRO A 306 8.23 -48.68 3.66
CA PRO A 306 9.56 -49.15 3.32
C PRO A 306 9.59 -50.67 3.00
N ASN A 307 10.44 -51.10 2.08
CA ASN A 307 10.62 -52.50 1.79
C ASN A 307 11.02 -53.31 3.06
N VAL A 308 10.55 -54.52 3.16
CA VAL A 308 10.60 -55.44 4.35
C VAL A 308 12.01 -55.59 4.97
N LEU A 309 13.06 -55.11 4.32
CA LEU A 309 14.47 -55.20 4.78
C LEU A 309 15.16 -53.84 4.92
N ALA A 310 14.43 -52.72 4.76
CA ALA A 310 14.96 -51.38 4.96
C ALA A 310 14.45 -50.81 6.30
N GLY A 311 15.35 -50.54 7.24
CA GLY A 311 14.99 -49.88 8.51
C GLY A 311 14.62 -48.44 8.26
N GLY A 312 13.33 -48.14 8.24
CA GLY A 312 12.78 -46.80 8.12
C GLY A 312 11.33 -46.77 8.66
N ASP A 313 10.92 -45.63 9.14
CA ASP A 313 9.56 -45.41 9.65
C ASP A 313 8.56 -45.20 8.50
N THR A 314 7.32 -45.66 8.70
CA THR A 314 6.21 -45.47 7.74
C THR A 314 5.85 -43.99 7.69
N ALA A 315 5.97 -43.33 6.52
CA ALA A 315 5.56 -41.99 6.30
C ALA A 315 4.20 -41.97 5.59
N VAL A 316 3.26 -41.20 6.11
CA VAL A 316 1.97 -40.93 5.46
C VAL A 316 2.09 -39.58 4.75
N GLU A 317 2.14 -39.57 3.42
CA GLU A 317 2.01 -38.35 2.62
C GLU A 317 0.55 -38.05 2.37
N GLN A 318 0.14 -36.85 2.76
CA GLN A 318 -1.20 -36.34 2.47
C GLN A 318 -1.22 -35.74 1.08
N ASN A 319 -1.98 -36.33 0.19
CA ASN A 319 -2.08 -35.94 -1.20
C ASN A 319 -3.51 -35.49 -1.50
N SER A 320 -3.68 -34.24 -1.96
CA SER A 320 -5.00 -33.69 -2.33
C SER A 320 -5.20 -33.76 -3.85
N ILE A 321 -6.37 -34.19 -4.30
CA ILE A 321 -6.74 -34.26 -5.72
C ILE A 321 -7.88 -33.24 -5.96
N ILE A 322 -7.70 -32.36 -6.95
CA ILE A 322 -8.75 -31.45 -7.44
C ILE A 322 -9.25 -31.97 -8.78
N ASP A 323 -10.57 -32.16 -8.89
CA ASP A 323 -11.26 -32.52 -10.13
C ASP A 323 -12.22 -31.40 -10.50
N VAL A 324 -12.05 -30.79 -11.69
CA VAL A 324 -12.93 -29.75 -12.24
C VAL A 324 -13.60 -30.29 -13.49
N ARG A 325 -14.92 -30.45 -13.46
CA ARG A 325 -15.70 -30.96 -14.59
C ARG A 325 -16.58 -29.86 -15.20
N PRO A 326 -16.34 -29.45 -16.44
CA PRO A 326 -17.39 -28.79 -17.23
C PRO A 326 -18.40 -29.85 -17.71
N ASP A 327 -19.65 -29.46 -17.86
CA ASP A 327 -20.77 -30.33 -18.19
C ASP A 327 -20.66 -31.09 -19.55
N GLN A 328 -19.53 -30.94 -20.24
CA GLN A 328 -19.10 -31.73 -21.41
C GLN A 328 -17.65 -32.22 -21.25
N SER A 329 -17.50 -33.31 -20.49
CA SER A 329 -16.46 -34.36 -20.63
C SER A 329 -15.01 -33.95 -20.93
N ARG A 330 -14.32 -33.27 -20.01
CA ARG A 330 -12.85 -33.39 -19.90
C ARG A 330 -12.46 -33.42 -18.40
N MET A 331 -12.04 -34.60 -17.96
CA MET A 331 -11.46 -34.78 -16.63
C MET A 331 -10.03 -34.28 -16.61
N PHE A 332 -9.69 -33.39 -15.67
CA PHE A 332 -8.31 -33.09 -15.33
C PHE A 332 -8.01 -33.70 -13.96
N LYS A 333 -6.97 -34.52 -13.89
CA LYS A 333 -6.49 -35.16 -12.69
C LYS A 333 -5.24 -34.40 -12.20
N PHE A 334 -5.27 -33.92 -10.99
CA PHE A 334 -4.13 -33.25 -10.37
C PHE A 334 -3.41 -34.15 -9.39
N ASP A 335 -2.08 -33.99 -9.35
CA ASP A 335 -1.22 -34.72 -8.41
C ASP A 335 -1.31 -34.09 -6.99
N PRO A 336 -0.89 -34.83 -5.99
CA PRO A 336 -1.10 -34.53 -4.58
C PRO A 336 -0.34 -33.30 -4.08
N GLY A 337 -1.00 -32.50 -3.24
CA GLY A 337 -0.43 -31.25 -2.66
C GLY A 337 -0.91 -29.97 -3.36
N THR A 338 -2.06 -29.99 -3.99
CA THR A 338 -2.57 -28.88 -4.79
C THR A 338 -2.64 -27.57 -4.02
N THR A 339 -1.95 -26.57 -4.54
CA THR A 339 -2.01 -25.21 -4.06
C THR A 339 -3.21 -24.48 -4.65
N LEU A 340 -3.62 -23.38 -4.04
CA LEU A 340 -4.67 -22.53 -4.62
C LEU A 340 -4.26 -21.99 -6.01
N ASP A 341 -2.97 -21.85 -6.27
CA ASP A 341 -2.43 -21.43 -7.56
C ASP A 341 -2.73 -22.45 -8.66
N ASP A 342 -2.65 -23.74 -8.34
CA ASP A 342 -3.05 -24.83 -9.25
C ASP A 342 -4.55 -24.81 -9.54
N LEU A 343 -5.40 -24.51 -8.55
CA LEU A 343 -6.85 -24.33 -8.73
C LEU A 343 -7.12 -23.18 -9.72
N VAL A 344 -6.52 -22.02 -9.48
CA VAL A 344 -6.72 -20.84 -10.31
C VAL A 344 -6.23 -21.07 -11.74
N SER A 345 -5.05 -21.68 -11.92
CA SER A 345 -4.54 -22.01 -13.25
C SER A 345 -5.43 -23.01 -13.99
N THR A 346 -6.02 -23.97 -13.29
CA THR A 346 -6.94 -24.95 -13.90
C THR A 346 -8.25 -24.31 -14.29
N VAL A 347 -8.86 -23.53 -13.41
CA VAL A 347 -10.11 -22.83 -13.70
C VAL A 347 -9.94 -21.86 -14.87
N ASN A 348 -8.79 -21.18 -14.94
CA ASN A 348 -8.43 -20.34 -16.07
C ASN A 348 -8.22 -21.15 -17.38
N ALA A 349 -7.62 -22.34 -17.30
CA ALA A 349 -7.42 -23.22 -18.45
C ALA A 349 -8.76 -23.74 -19.05
N VAL A 350 -9.78 -23.85 -18.23
CA VAL A 350 -11.16 -24.20 -18.65
C VAL A 350 -11.88 -23.00 -19.28
N GLY A 351 -11.32 -21.77 -19.14
CA GLY A 351 -11.89 -20.57 -19.72
C GLY A 351 -13.04 -19.95 -18.91
N ALA A 352 -13.10 -20.21 -17.61
CA ALA A 352 -14.07 -19.59 -16.71
C ALA A 352 -13.87 -18.07 -16.66
N ALA A 353 -14.97 -17.32 -16.56
CA ALA A 353 -14.87 -15.87 -16.39
C ALA A 353 -14.32 -15.54 -14.98
N PRO A 354 -13.62 -14.39 -14.81
CA PRO A 354 -13.10 -13.97 -13.50
C PRO A 354 -14.18 -13.91 -12.40
N GLY A 355 -15.44 -13.60 -12.78
CA GLY A 355 -16.57 -13.60 -11.87
C GLY A 355 -16.95 -14.99 -11.34
N ASP A 356 -16.84 -16.03 -12.19
CA ASP A 356 -17.13 -17.41 -11.79
C ASP A 356 -16.08 -17.91 -10.78
N LEU A 357 -14.81 -17.59 -11.02
CA LEU A 357 -13.73 -17.91 -10.10
C LEU A 357 -13.92 -17.25 -8.72
N MET A 358 -14.37 -15.99 -8.71
CA MET A 358 -14.70 -15.29 -7.48
C MET A 358 -15.80 -15.99 -6.69
N ALA A 359 -16.90 -16.35 -7.36
CA ALA A 359 -18.02 -17.07 -6.73
C ALA A 359 -17.60 -18.46 -6.20
N ILE A 360 -16.72 -19.16 -6.90
CA ILE A 360 -16.15 -20.43 -6.45
C ILE A 360 -15.30 -20.23 -5.18
N LEU A 361 -14.43 -19.22 -5.15
CA LEU A 361 -13.57 -18.92 -4.01
C LEU A 361 -14.38 -18.45 -2.79
N GLU A 362 -15.43 -17.66 -2.97
CA GLU A 362 -16.36 -17.26 -1.91
C GLU A 362 -17.09 -18.50 -1.34
N ALA A 363 -17.62 -19.37 -2.21
CA ALA A 363 -18.29 -20.59 -1.79
C ALA A 363 -17.35 -21.55 -1.04
N LEU A 364 -16.10 -21.71 -1.49
CA LEU A 364 -15.07 -22.50 -0.80
C LEU A 364 -14.70 -21.89 0.56
N LYS A 365 -14.70 -20.56 0.66
CA LYS A 365 -14.45 -19.87 1.93
C LYS A 365 -15.58 -20.08 2.92
N GLU A 366 -16.83 -19.90 2.48
CA GLU A 366 -18.02 -20.15 3.31
C GLU A 366 -18.13 -21.62 3.75
N ALA A 367 -17.72 -22.55 2.89
CA ALA A 367 -17.63 -23.97 3.22
C ALA A 367 -16.48 -24.31 4.18
N GLY A 368 -15.62 -23.34 4.55
CA GLY A 368 -14.44 -23.57 5.39
C GLY A 368 -13.30 -24.33 4.69
N ALA A 369 -13.38 -24.49 3.38
CA ALA A 369 -12.37 -25.21 2.58
C ALA A 369 -11.12 -24.37 2.27
N ILE A 370 -11.13 -23.07 2.56
CA ILE A 370 -9.97 -22.18 2.41
C ILE A 370 -9.47 -21.76 3.78
N HIS A 371 -8.23 -22.12 4.09
CA HIS A 371 -7.53 -21.59 5.25
C HIS A 371 -6.84 -20.27 4.85
N GLY A 372 -7.47 -19.18 5.19
CA GLY A 372 -7.01 -17.82 4.84
C GLY A 372 -8.15 -16.80 4.85
N GLU A 373 -7.80 -15.54 4.83
CA GLU A 373 -8.73 -14.41 4.74
C GLU A 373 -8.98 -14.08 3.26
N LEU A 374 -10.25 -13.99 2.86
CA LEU A 374 -10.63 -13.54 1.53
C LEU A 374 -11.01 -12.06 1.59
N VAL A 375 -10.29 -11.23 0.82
CA VAL A 375 -10.50 -9.77 0.73
C VAL A 375 -10.89 -9.42 -0.70
N VAL A 376 -12.08 -8.87 -0.90
CA VAL A 376 -12.57 -8.38 -2.20
C VAL A 376 -12.43 -6.87 -2.24
N ILE A 377 -11.79 -6.35 -3.32
CA ILE A 377 -11.51 -4.91 -3.54
C ILE A 377 -12.02 -4.42 -4.91
#